data_7dac4e7acd521ce9a0bfc6fff7bf059d
#
_entry.id   7dac4e7acd521ce9a0bfc6fff7bf059d
#
_cell.length_a   1.000
_cell.length_b   1.000
_cell.length_c   1.000
_cell.angle_alpha   90.00
_cell.angle_beta   90.00
_cell.angle_gamma   90.00
#
_symmetry.space_group_name_H-M   'P 1'
#
loop_
_entity.id
_entity.type
_entity.pdbx_description
1 polymer ?
#
loop_
_entity_poly.entity_id
_entity_poly.type
_entity_poly.pdbx_seq_one_letter_code
_entity_poly.pdbx_strand_id
1 'polypeptide(L)'
;MKSLLQRRSALAWLAVVVAGTAGLAHAGAYDDFLRAIARDDAATVASLLRRGFDPNARDPKGQPALILALREEARQVAEVLIAAKGLKVEERNAKDESALMMAALRGNLPAARGLIAREADVNKTGWAPLHYAAASTTADAAAMVALLLEHHAYIDAASPNGTTPLMMAVRYGTADAARLLISEGADPSLKNQLGLSAVDFALRADRQDMVQLVAEAVRRRQPDRGKW
;
A
#
# COMPACT_ATOMS: atom_id res chain seq x y z
N MET A 1 65.37 15.99 -13.07
CA MET A 1 64.04 16.59 -12.98
C MET A 1 62.96 15.92 -13.85
N LYS A 2 63.12 14.65 -14.29
CA LYS A 2 62.13 13.92 -15.14
C LYS A 2 61.30 12.86 -14.40
N SER A 3 61.55 12.60 -13.12
CA SER A 3 60.87 11.48 -12.39
C SER A 3 59.63 11.84 -11.61
N LEU A 4 59.34 13.12 -11.36
CA LEU A 4 58.18 13.58 -10.57
C LEU A 4 56.91 13.80 -11.39
N LEU A 5 57.05 14.04 -12.71
CA LEU A 5 55.88 14.24 -13.62
C LEU A 5 55.24 12.91 -14.04
N GLN A 6 55.98 11.82 -14.11
CA GLN A 6 55.43 10.48 -14.45
C GLN A 6 54.64 9.83 -13.32
N ARG A 7 54.93 10.19 -12.05
CA ARG A 7 54.17 9.65 -10.90
C ARG A 7 52.82 10.31 -10.70
N ARG A 8 52.60 11.56 -11.15
CA ARG A 8 51.34 12.26 -11.05
C ARG A 8 50.27 11.80 -12.06
N SER A 9 50.71 11.39 -13.27
CA SER A 9 49.83 10.85 -14.31
C SER A 9 49.33 9.44 -13.99
N ALA A 10 50.14 8.59 -13.35
CA ALA A 10 49.72 7.23 -12.98
C ALA A 10 48.64 7.23 -11.88
N LEU A 11 48.74 8.14 -10.92
CA LEU A 11 47.72 8.29 -9.85
C LEU A 11 46.40 8.85 -10.36
N ALA A 12 46.43 9.74 -11.37
CA ALA A 12 45.23 10.29 -11.97
C ALA A 12 44.43 9.24 -12.78
N TRP A 13 45.13 8.33 -13.45
CA TRP A 13 44.45 7.23 -14.18
C TRP A 13 43.88 6.15 -13.26
N LEU A 14 44.50 5.89 -12.10
CA LEU A 14 43.95 4.93 -11.13
C LEU A 14 42.65 5.48 -10.49
N ALA A 15 42.55 6.78 -10.24
CA ALA A 15 41.35 7.40 -9.67
C ALA A 15 40.16 7.38 -10.63
N VAL A 16 40.39 7.53 -11.94
CA VAL A 16 39.31 7.49 -12.95
C VAL A 16 38.81 6.06 -13.17
N VAL A 17 39.65 5.05 -13.11
CA VAL A 17 39.27 3.63 -13.29
C VAL A 17 38.47 3.15 -12.07
N VAL A 18 38.80 3.58 -10.83
CA VAL A 18 38.06 3.20 -9.62
C VAL A 18 36.68 3.88 -9.57
N ALA A 19 36.55 5.11 -10.03
CA ALA A 19 35.24 5.79 -10.11
C ALA A 19 34.32 5.17 -11.18
N GLY A 20 34.88 4.72 -12.32
CA GLY A 20 34.11 4.06 -13.38
C GLY A 20 33.57 2.68 -12.99
N THR A 21 34.36 1.89 -12.25
CA THR A 21 33.95 0.53 -11.81
C THR A 21 32.90 0.56 -10.71
N ALA A 22 32.91 1.57 -9.83
CA ALA A 22 31.88 1.76 -8.80
C ALA A 22 30.51 2.11 -9.42
N GLY A 23 30.49 2.91 -10.48
CA GLY A 23 29.26 3.26 -11.19
C GLY A 23 28.61 2.07 -11.92
N LEU A 24 29.42 1.24 -12.60
CA LEU A 24 28.93 0.04 -13.29
C LEU A 24 28.46 -1.05 -12.32
N ALA A 25 29.15 -1.21 -11.19
CA ALA A 25 28.73 -2.15 -10.15
C ALA A 25 27.40 -1.72 -9.48
N HIS A 26 27.15 -0.41 -9.36
CA HIS A 26 25.91 0.12 -8.80
C HIS A 26 24.73 -0.04 -9.78
N ALA A 27 24.95 0.19 -11.07
CA ALA A 27 23.93 -0.03 -12.10
C ALA A 27 23.50 -1.50 -12.17
N GLY A 28 24.46 -2.44 -12.16
CA GLY A 28 24.15 -3.86 -12.14
C GLY A 28 23.39 -4.30 -10.89
N ALA A 29 23.75 -3.78 -9.71
CA ALA A 29 23.05 -4.08 -8.46
C ALA A 29 21.60 -3.55 -8.45
N TYR A 30 21.36 -2.41 -9.08
CA TYR A 30 20.02 -1.84 -9.22
C TYR A 30 19.12 -2.70 -10.12
N ASP A 31 19.64 -3.12 -11.28
CA ASP A 31 18.90 -4.01 -12.18
C ASP A 31 18.64 -5.38 -11.56
N ASP A 32 19.62 -5.93 -10.80
CA ASP A 32 19.46 -7.18 -10.05
C ASP A 32 18.37 -7.03 -8.98
N PHE A 33 18.32 -5.89 -8.28
CA PHE A 33 17.33 -5.60 -7.27
C PHE A 33 15.91 -5.56 -7.85
N LEU A 34 15.69 -4.85 -8.97
CA LEU A 34 14.36 -4.80 -9.60
C LEU A 34 13.94 -6.15 -10.18
N ARG A 35 14.87 -6.91 -10.76
CA ARG A 35 14.60 -8.28 -11.23
C ARG A 35 14.25 -9.22 -10.07
N ALA A 36 14.91 -9.08 -8.93
CA ALA A 36 14.64 -9.87 -7.75
C ALA A 36 13.24 -9.59 -7.21
N ILE A 37 12.79 -8.32 -7.19
CA ILE A 37 11.41 -7.96 -6.84
C ILE A 37 10.42 -8.65 -7.80
N ALA A 38 10.64 -8.55 -9.11
CA ALA A 38 9.73 -9.13 -10.10
C ALA A 38 9.63 -10.68 -10.04
N ARG A 39 10.61 -11.34 -9.41
CA ARG A 39 10.67 -12.81 -9.24
C ARG A 39 10.36 -13.29 -7.83
N ASP A 40 10.03 -12.37 -6.93
CA ASP A 40 9.92 -12.62 -5.48
C ASP A 40 11.18 -13.30 -4.88
N ASP A 41 12.37 -12.95 -5.40
CA ASP A 41 13.66 -13.47 -4.92
C ASP A 41 14.15 -12.71 -3.67
N ALA A 42 13.63 -13.11 -2.53
CA ALA A 42 13.97 -12.55 -1.22
C ALA A 42 15.47 -12.74 -0.87
N ALA A 43 16.09 -13.82 -1.32
CA ALA A 43 17.49 -14.11 -1.02
C ALA A 43 18.43 -13.08 -1.68
N THR A 44 18.18 -12.78 -2.97
CA THR A 44 18.94 -11.75 -3.70
C THR A 44 18.72 -10.38 -3.07
N VAL A 45 17.48 -9.99 -2.76
CA VAL A 45 17.18 -8.71 -2.09
C VAL A 45 17.89 -8.61 -0.74
N ALA A 46 17.78 -9.63 0.11
CA ALA A 46 18.46 -9.66 1.42
C ALA A 46 19.99 -9.56 1.28
N SER A 47 20.59 -10.21 0.26
CA SER A 47 22.01 -10.10 -0.04
C SER A 47 22.43 -8.69 -0.43
N LEU A 48 21.65 -8.03 -1.30
CA LEU A 48 21.91 -6.65 -1.72
C LEU A 48 21.81 -5.68 -0.54
N LEU A 49 20.77 -5.80 0.30
CA LEU A 49 20.60 -4.97 1.50
C LEU A 49 21.77 -5.13 2.49
N ARG A 50 22.25 -6.37 2.73
CA ARG A 50 23.44 -6.60 3.58
C ARG A 50 24.70 -5.95 3.01
N ARG A 51 24.79 -5.79 1.70
CA ARG A 51 25.90 -5.10 1.01
C ARG A 51 25.73 -3.58 0.98
N GLY A 52 24.69 -3.03 1.63
CA GLY A 52 24.44 -1.60 1.73
C GLY A 52 23.58 -1.02 0.62
N PHE A 53 22.86 -1.86 -0.15
CA PHE A 53 21.88 -1.34 -1.10
C PHE A 53 20.72 -0.66 -0.37
N ASP A 54 20.21 0.47 -0.90
CA ASP A 54 19.17 1.24 -0.26
C ASP A 54 17.79 0.54 -0.38
N PRO A 55 17.13 0.18 0.74
CA PRO A 55 15.79 -0.39 0.72
C PRO A 55 14.72 0.56 0.16
N ASN A 56 15.01 1.87 0.12
CA ASN A 56 14.10 2.91 -0.39
C ASN A 56 14.32 3.20 -1.89
N ALA A 57 15.09 2.39 -2.59
CA ALA A 57 15.28 2.54 -4.03
C ALA A 57 13.92 2.61 -4.75
N ARG A 58 13.89 3.39 -5.83
CA ARG A 58 12.69 3.56 -6.66
C ARG A 58 12.91 2.94 -8.02
N ASP A 59 11.86 2.44 -8.65
CA ASP A 59 11.91 2.01 -10.05
C ASP A 59 12.09 3.22 -11.01
N PRO A 60 12.32 3.01 -12.31
CA PRO A 60 12.45 4.10 -13.29
C PRO A 60 11.21 5.00 -13.41
N LYS A 61 10.05 4.55 -12.88
CA LYS A 61 8.80 5.32 -12.83
C LYS A 61 8.63 6.07 -11.49
N GLY A 62 9.65 6.05 -10.63
CA GLY A 62 9.62 6.68 -9.31
C GLY A 62 8.83 5.92 -8.25
N GLN A 63 8.46 4.66 -8.50
CA GLN A 63 7.73 3.83 -7.56
C GLN A 63 8.69 3.31 -6.46
N PRO A 64 8.41 3.52 -5.17
CA PRO A 64 9.20 2.92 -4.09
C PRO A 64 9.21 1.39 -4.17
N ALA A 65 10.36 0.78 -3.93
CA ALA A 65 10.59 -0.67 -4.06
C ALA A 65 9.58 -1.50 -3.26
N LEU A 66 9.25 -1.10 -2.04
CA LEU A 66 8.27 -1.81 -1.20
C LEU A 66 6.87 -1.76 -1.80
N ILE A 67 6.43 -0.60 -2.31
CA ILE A 67 5.13 -0.47 -2.98
C ILE A 67 5.12 -1.30 -4.26
N LEU A 68 6.23 -1.33 -5.01
CA LEU A 68 6.38 -2.18 -6.18
C LEU A 68 6.23 -3.66 -5.80
N ALA A 69 6.96 -4.14 -4.79
CA ALA A 69 6.90 -5.52 -4.32
C ALA A 69 5.47 -5.92 -3.89
N LEU A 70 4.79 -5.07 -3.13
CA LEU A 70 3.42 -5.33 -2.70
C LEU A 70 2.44 -5.36 -3.88
N ARG A 71 2.60 -4.47 -4.86
CA ARG A 71 1.75 -4.43 -6.05
C ARG A 71 1.92 -5.65 -6.94
N GLU A 72 3.16 -6.10 -7.12
CA GLU A 72 3.51 -7.30 -7.90
C GLU A 72 3.31 -8.61 -7.10
N GLU A 73 2.79 -8.51 -5.87
CA GLU A 73 2.55 -9.65 -4.96
C GLU A 73 3.82 -10.44 -4.61
N ALA A 74 4.99 -9.79 -4.66
CA ALA A 74 6.27 -10.33 -4.24
C ALA A 74 6.32 -10.37 -2.70
N ARG A 75 5.64 -11.37 -2.11
CA ARG A 75 5.36 -11.43 -0.67
C ARG A 75 6.64 -11.60 0.15
N GLN A 76 7.54 -12.49 -0.27
CA GLN A 76 8.79 -12.75 0.44
C GLN A 76 9.74 -11.55 0.39
N VAL A 77 9.81 -10.90 -0.77
CA VAL A 77 10.59 -9.65 -0.93
C VAL A 77 9.98 -8.53 -0.09
N ALA A 78 8.66 -8.39 -0.04
CA ALA A 78 8.00 -7.39 0.80
C ALA A 78 8.35 -7.57 2.29
N GLU A 79 8.35 -8.80 2.81
CA GLU A 79 8.76 -9.12 4.18
C GLU A 79 10.22 -8.71 4.45
N VAL A 80 11.13 -9.05 3.54
CA VAL A 80 12.56 -8.66 3.65
C VAL A 80 12.72 -7.15 3.65
N LEU A 81 12.01 -6.43 2.78
CA LEU A 81 12.05 -4.97 2.73
C LEU A 81 11.46 -4.34 3.99
N ILE A 82 10.33 -4.85 4.49
CA ILE A 82 9.70 -4.38 5.72
C ILE A 82 10.65 -4.58 6.92
N ALA A 83 11.40 -5.67 6.96
CA ALA A 83 12.39 -5.92 8.01
C ALA A 83 13.68 -5.09 7.84
N ALA A 84 13.89 -4.46 6.69
CA ALA A 84 15.15 -3.78 6.39
C ALA A 84 15.40 -2.58 7.31
N LYS A 85 16.65 -2.45 7.74
CA LYS A 85 17.13 -1.29 8.49
C LYS A 85 17.15 -0.06 7.57
N GLY A 86 16.62 1.07 8.04
CA GLY A 86 16.58 2.31 7.27
C GLY A 86 15.42 2.41 6.26
N LEU A 87 14.49 1.43 6.23
CA LEU A 87 13.28 1.58 5.44
C LEU A 87 12.46 2.78 5.94
N LYS A 88 12.05 3.63 5.01
CA LYS A 88 11.11 4.73 5.23
C LYS A 88 9.70 4.22 4.96
N VAL A 89 8.99 3.88 6.04
CA VAL A 89 7.69 3.18 5.98
C VAL A 89 6.63 4.00 5.24
N GLU A 90 6.67 5.34 5.40
CA GLU A 90 5.70 6.27 4.83
C GLU A 90 6.10 6.85 3.47
N GLU A 91 7.07 6.26 2.77
CA GLU A 91 7.32 6.66 1.38
C GLU A 91 6.10 6.38 0.51
N ARG A 92 5.80 7.32 -0.38
CA ARG A 92 4.62 7.29 -1.25
C ARG A 92 5.01 7.34 -2.71
N ASN A 93 4.14 6.77 -3.55
CA ASN A 93 4.28 6.88 -5.00
C ASN A 93 3.66 8.19 -5.53
N ALA A 94 3.71 8.39 -6.86
CA ALA A 94 3.17 9.57 -7.52
C ALA A 94 1.64 9.75 -7.37
N LYS A 95 0.92 8.69 -6.94
CA LYS A 95 -0.52 8.72 -6.64
C LYS A 95 -0.81 8.94 -5.16
N ASP A 96 0.19 9.28 -4.36
CA ASP A 96 0.10 9.42 -2.92
C ASP A 96 -0.32 8.12 -2.19
N GLU A 97 -0.05 6.95 -2.79
CA GLU A 97 -0.31 5.65 -2.19
C GLU A 97 0.85 5.23 -1.29
N SER A 98 0.54 4.73 -0.08
CA SER A 98 1.50 4.16 0.86
C SER A 98 1.64 2.65 0.70
N ALA A 99 2.67 2.07 1.33
CA ALA A 99 2.87 0.63 1.37
C ALA A 99 1.69 -0.07 2.07
N LEU A 100 1.16 0.50 3.16
CA LEU A 100 0.01 -0.08 3.88
C LEU A 100 -1.26 -0.09 3.02
N MET A 101 -1.49 0.95 2.20
CA MET A 101 -2.60 0.97 1.25
C MET A 101 -2.48 -0.16 0.23
N MET A 102 -1.27 -0.42 -0.28
CA MET A 102 -1.05 -1.48 -1.25
C MET A 102 -1.16 -2.88 -0.62
N ALA A 103 -0.63 -3.07 0.60
CA ALA A 103 -0.82 -4.30 1.36
C ALA A 103 -2.31 -4.58 1.61
N ALA A 104 -3.07 -3.53 1.96
CA ALA A 104 -4.51 -3.61 2.19
C ALA A 104 -5.28 -4.04 0.92
N LEU A 105 -4.97 -3.43 -0.23
CA LEU A 105 -5.60 -3.77 -1.52
C LEU A 105 -5.33 -5.23 -1.93
N ARG A 106 -4.12 -5.72 -1.66
CA ARG A 106 -3.67 -7.08 -2.03
C ARG A 106 -3.99 -8.15 -0.98
N GLY A 107 -4.65 -7.80 0.12
CA GLY A 107 -4.96 -8.73 1.20
C GLY A 107 -3.70 -9.31 1.88
N ASN A 108 -2.56 -8.62 1.80
CA ASN A 108 -1.31 -9.10 2.40
C ASN A 108 -1.27 -8.78 3.90
N LEU A 109 -1.96 -9.62 4.70
CA LEU A 109 -2.04 -9.46 6.15
C LEU A 109 -0.67 -9.46 6.85
N PRO A 110 0.29 -10.37 6.53
CA PRO A 110 1.62 -10.32 7.14
C PRO A 110 2.32 -8.97 6.90
N ALA A 111 2.30 -8.47 5.66
CA ALA A 111 2.90 -7.18 5.34
C ALA A 111 2.19 -6.03 6.07
N ALA A 112 0.85 -6.03 6.12
CA ALA A 112 0.09 -5.01 6.84
C ALA A 112 0.45 -4.98 8.32
N ARG A 113 0.50 -6.14 9.01
CA ARG A 113 0.93 -6.25 10.41
C ARG A 113 2.36 -5.73 10.60
N GLY A 114 3.28 -6.11 9.73
CA GLY A 114 4.67 -5.66 9.77
C GLY A 114 4.82 -4.15 9.59
N LEU A 115 4.03 -3.56 8.69
CA LEU A 115 3.99 -2.11 8.46
C LEU A 115 3.40 -1.36 9.65
N ILE A 116 2.29 -1.83 10.22
CA ILE A 116 1.65 -1.24 11.39
C ILE A 116 2.59 -1.32 12.61
N ALA A 117 3.27 -2.44 12.82
CA ALA A 117 4.28 -2.59 13.87
C ALA A 117 5.48 -1.62 13.70
N ARG A 118 5.66 -1.07 12.52
CA ARG A 118 6.64 -0.01 12.20
C ARG A 118 6.00 1.37 12.08
N GLU A 119 4.85 1.58 12.71
CA GLU A 119 4.15 2.85 12.82
C GLU A 119 3.66 3.43 11.47
N ALA A 120 3.30 2.54 10.50
CA ALA A 120 2.63 2.99 9.28
C ALA A 120 1.33 3.71 9.61
N ASP A 121 1.07 4.81 8.91
CA ASP A 121 -0.11 5.65 9.12
C ASP A 121 -1.39 4.92 8.65
N VAL A 122 -2.18 4.45 9.62
CA VAL A 122 -3.46 3.77 9.38
C VAL A 122 -4.54 4.76 8.95
N ASN A 123 -4.41 6.04 9.36
CA ASN A 123 -5.41 7.09 9.16
C ASN A 123 -4.95 8.23 8.24
N LYS A 124 -4.16 7.88 7.22
CA LYS A 124 -3.73 8.86 6.23
C LYS A 124 -4.91 9.72 5.73
N THR A 125 -4.73 11.02 5.76
CA THR A 125 -5.72 11.96 5.22
C THR A 125 -6.01 11.72 3.74
N GLY A 126 -7.27 11.82 3.35
CA GLY A 126 -7.75 11.53 2.01
C GLY A 126 -7.97 10.04 1.80
N TRP A 127 -7.43 9.45 0.74
CA TRP A 127 -7.49 8.00 0.57
C TRP A 127 -6.67 7.32 1.67
N ALA A 128 -7.33 6.55 2.53
CA ALA A 128 -6.73 5.84 3.66
C ALA A 128 -6.63 4.32 3.38
N PRO A 129 -5.78 3.56 4.10
CA PRO A 129 -5.68 2.11 3.96
C PRO A 129 -7.02 1.37 4.00
N LEU A 130 -7.98 1.83 4.84
CA LEU A 130 -9.29 1.20 4.96
C LEU A 130 -10.12 1.30 3.67
N HIS A 131 -9.97 2.33 2.86
CA HIS A 131 -10.61 2.39 1.53
C HIS A 131 -10.09 1.31 0.59
N TYR A 132 -8.78 1.03 0.64
CA TYR A 132 -8.11 0.02 -0.19
C TYR A 132 -8.47 -1.39 0.26
N ALA A 133 -8.51 -1.65 1.57
CA ALA A 133 -9.00 -2.90 2.14
C ALA A 133 -10.46 -3.16 1.74
N ALA A 134 -11.30 -2.14 1.88
CA ALA A 134 -12.72 -2.21 1.52
C ALA A 134 -12.96 -2.46 0.03
N ALA A 135 -12.09 -1.94 -0.85
CA ALA A 135 -12.16 -2.16 -2.29
C ALA A 135 -11.53 -3.48 -2.75
N SER A 136 -10.83 -4.19 -1.87
CA SER A 136 -10.16 -5.44 -2.20
C SER A 136 -11.16 -6.55 -2.54
N THR A 137 -10.83 -7.34 -3.56
CA THR A 137 -11.59 -8.53 -3.98
C THR A 137 -10.98 -9.84 -3.48
N THR A 138 -9.92 -9.76 -2.68
CA THR A 138 -9.25 -10.94 -2.12
C THR A 138 -10.09 -11.62 -1.04
N ALA A 139 -9.85 -12.91 -0.79
CA ALA A 139 -10.48 -13.64 0.31
C ALA A 139 -10.19 -13.02 1.68
N ASP A 140 -9.04 -12.35 1.81
CA ASP A 140 -8.59 -11.72 3.07
C ASP A 140 -9.13 -10.30 3.26
N ALA A 141 -9.99 -9.78 2.37
CA ALA A 141 -10.49 -8.39 2.44
C ALA A 141 -11.18 -8.08 3.78
N ALA A 142 -12.07 -8.95 4.27
CA ALA A 142 -12.74 -8.77 5.56
C ALA A 142 -11.75 -8.82 6.73
N ALA A 143 -10.79 -9.76 6.71
CA ALA A 143 -9.75 -9.85 7.72
C ALA A 143 -8.83 -8.62 7.73
N MET A 144 -8.55 -8.04 6.56
CA MET A 144 -7.79 -6.80 6.44
C MET A 144 -8.58 -5.60 6.98
N VAL A 145 -9.87 -5.52 6.70
CA VAL A 145 -10.76 -4.50 7.30
C VAL A 145 -10.74 -4.62 8.82
N ALA A 146 -10.91 -5.84 9.38
CA ALA A 146 -10.86 -6.08 10.81
C ALA A 146 -9.53 -5.61 11.41
N LEU A 147 -8.40 -6.02 10.81
CA LEU A 147 -7.07 -5.63 11.25
C LEU A 147 -6.90 -4.09 11.33
N LEU A 148 -7.35 -3.38 10.31
CA LEU A 148 -7.22 -1.92 10.29
C LEU A 148 -8.11 -1.26 11.34
N LEU A 149 -9.34 -1.77 11.56
CA LEU A 149 -10.24 -1.28 12.61
C LEU A 149 -9.69 -1.56 14.02
N GLU A 150 -9.09 -2.75 14.26
CA GLU A 150 -8.37 -3.07 15.50
C GLU A 150 -7.24 -2.07 15.80
N HIS A 151 -6.65 -1.51 14.74
CA HIS A 151 -5.62 -0.46 14.83
C HIS A 151 -6.18 0.95 14.64
N HIS A 152 -7.44 1.16 15.01
CA HIS A 152 -8.12 2.46 15.08
C HIS A 152 -8.26 3.19 13.73
N ALA A 153 -8.40 2.46 12.62
CA ALA A 153 -8.81 3.07 11.35
C ALA A 153 -10.16 3.78 11.49
N TYR A 154 -10.26 4.99 10.96
CA TYR A 154 -11.54 5.72 10.95
C TYR A 154 -12.50 5.03 9.99
N ILE A 155 -13.57 4.41 10.55
CA ILE A 155 -14.50 3.56 9.81
C ILE A 155 -15.20 4.30 8.68
N ASP A 156 -15.53 5.57 8.90
CA ASP A 156 -16.16 6.47 7.94
C ASP A 156 -15.17 7.51 7.38
N ALA A 157 -13.89 7.14 7.27
CA ALA A 157 -12.89 8.01 6.67
C ALA A 157 -13.38 8.56 5.32
N ALA A 158 -13.20 9.87 5.12
CA ALA A 158 -13.60 10.53 3.88
C ALA A 158 -12.38 10.66 2.94
N SER A 159 -12.49 10.11 1.73
CA SER A 159 -11.56 10.41 0.65
C SER A 159 -11.68 11.87 0.20
N PRO A 160 -10.81 12.39 -0.70
CA PRO A 160 -10.89 13.79 -1.15
C PRO A 160 -12.25 14.22 -1.73
N ASN A 161 -13.03 13.27 -2.25
CA ASN A 161 -14.39 13.53 -2.75
C ASN A 161 -15.49 13.06 -1.78
N GLY A 162 -15.14 12.75 -0.54
CA GLY A 162 -16.08 12.31 0.49
C GLY A 162 -16.55 10.85 0.35
N THR A 163 -15.91 10.03 -0.50
CA THR A 163 -16.23 8.60 -0.60
C THR A 163 -15.75 7.88 0.67
N THR A 164 -16.60 7.04 1.27
CA THR A 164 -16.29 6.26 2.48
C THR A 164 -15.81 4.84 2.15
N PRO A 165 -15.16 4.12 3.10
CA PRO A 165 -14.80 2.72 2.92
C PRO A 165 -16.00 1.83 2.57
N LEU A 166 -17.16 2.07 3.20
CA LEU A 166 -18.39 1.32 2.88
C LEU A 166 -18.81 1.52 1.41
N MET A 167 -18.74 2.74 0.88
CA MET A 167 -19.01 3.02 -0.55
C MET A 167 -18.07 2.24 -1.46
N MET A 168 -16.80 2.12 -1.07
CA MET A 168 -15.79 1.32 -1.82
C MET A 168 -16.08 -0.18 -1.75
N ALA A 169 -16.44 -0.69 -0.56
CA ALA A 169 -16.78 -2.11 -0.34
C ALA A 169 -17.96 -2.55 -1.20
N VAL A 170 -19.04 -1.79 -1.20
CA VAL A 170 -20.27 -2.15 -1.95
C VAL A 170 -20.10 -2.03 -3.45
N ARG A 171 -19.18 -1.20 -3.92
CA ARG A 171 -18.91 -1.03 -5.35
C ARG A 171 -17.93 -2.03 -5.90
N TYR A 172 -16.81 -2.26 -5.21
CA TYR A 172 -15.67 -3.00 -5.73
C TYR A 172 -15.31 -4.24 -4.90
N GLY A 173 -15.58 -4.19 -3.58
CA GLY A 173 -15.11 -5.17 -2.61
C GLY A 173 -15.98 -6.41 -2.48
N THR A 174 -15.71 -7.16 -1.43
CA THR A 174 -16.44 -8.39 -1.09
C THR A 174 -17.68 -8.10 -0.22
N ALA A 175 -18.65 -8.99 -0.27
CA ALA A 175 -19.84 -8.91 0.59
C ALA A 175 -19.48 -8.99 2.07
N ASP A 176 -18.46 -9.79 2.41
CA ASP A 176 -18.04 -9.96 3.79
C ASP A 176 -17.38 -8.71 4.35
N ALA A 177 -16.56 -8.00 3.54
CA ALA A 177 -16.00 -6.71 3.93
C ALA A 177 -17.10 -5.65 4.14
N ALA A 178 -18.12 -5.61 3.26
CA ALA A 178 -19.25 -4.68 3.41
C ALA A 178 -20.09 -5.00 4.66
N ARG A 179 -20.37 -6.29 4.92
CA ARG A 179 -21.10 -6.72 6.12
C ARG A 179 -20.33 -6.36 7.39
N LEU A 180 -19.02 -6.61 7.39
CA LEU A 180 -18.16 -6.29 8.53
C LEU A 180 -18.17 -4.78 8.82
N LEU A 181 -17.96 -3.93 7.80
CA LEU A 181 -18.02 -2.47 7.99
C LEU A 181 -19.37 -2.03 8.59
N ILE A 182 -20.49 -2.59 8.12
CA ILE A 182 -21.82 -2.27 8.66
C ILE A 182 -21.94 -2.75 10.11
N SER A 183 -21.47 -3.95 10.44
CA SER A 183 -21.57 -4.49 11.82
C SER A 183 -20.68 -3.73 12.79
N GLU A 184 -19.52 -3.23 12.34
CA GLU A 184 -18.61 -2.41 13.12
C GLU A 184 -19.05 -0.94 13.23
N GLY A 185 -20.16 -0.57 12.59
CA GLY A 185 -20.82 0.72 12.80
C GLY A 185 -20.63 1.75 11.69
N ALA A 186 -20.11 1.39 10.51
CA ALA A 186 -20.05 2.30 9.37
C ALA A 186 -21.43 2.93 9.08
N ASP A 187 -21.47 4.22 8.79
CA ASP A 187 -22.72 4.92 8.52
C ASP A 187 -23.15 4.77 7.05
N PRO A 188 -24.18 3.95 6.76
CA PRO A 188 -24.64 3.71 5.40
C PRO A 188 -25.39 4.91 4.78
N SER A 189 -25.73 5.93 5.57
CA SER A 189 -26.50 7.11 5.13
C SER A 189 -25.61 8.25 4.63
N LEU A 190 -24.30 8.19 4.89
CA LEU A 190 -23.36 9.21 4.44
C LEU A 190 -23.39 9.37 2.92
N LYS A 191 -23.18 10.60 2.49
CA LYS A 191 -23.12 10.96 1.06
C LYS A 191 -21.79 11.61 0.74
N ASN A 192 -21.24 11.26 -0.41
CA ASN A 192 -20.06 11.93 -0.94
C ASN A 192 -20.40 13.33 -1.49
N GLN A 193 -19.40 14.04 -2.01
CA GLN A 193 -19.58 15.41 -2.56
C GLN A 193 -20.52 15.46 -3.77
N LEU A 194 -20.79 14.34 -4.43
CA LEU A 194 -21.78 14.23 -5.51
C LEU A 194 -23.18 13.86 -5.00
N GLY A 195 -23.40 13.85 -3.69
CA GLY A 195 -24.66 13.46 -3.07
C GLY A 195 -24.96 11.96 -3.12
N LEU A 196 -23.97 11.11 -3.49
CA LEU A 196 -24.15 9.67 -3.65
C LEU A 196 -23.89 8.95 -2.32
N SER A 197 -24.84 8.09 -1.93
CA SER A 197 -24.74 7.18 -0.78
C SER A 197 -24.15 5.81 -1.17
N ALA A 198 -23.91 4.95 -0.17
CA ALA A 198 -23.47 3.58 -0.41
C ALA A 198 -24.47 2.78 -1.28
N VAL A 199 -25.78 3.03 -1.15
CA VAL A 199 -26.81 2.42 -2.01
C VAL A 199 -26.61 2.84 -3.47
N ASP A 200 -26.34 4.12 -3.71
CA ASP A 200 -26.11 4.63 -5.07
C ASP A 200 -24.86 4.02 -5.70
N PHE A 201 -23.81 3.78 -4.90
CA PHE A 201 -22.60 3.11 -5.35
C PHE A 201 -22.86 1.65 -5.74
N ALA A 202 -23.67 0.92 -4.95
CA ALA A 202 -24.07 -0.46 -5.25
C ALA A 202 -24.94 -0.54 -6.51
N LEU A 203 -25.93 0.36 -6.67
CA LEU A 203 -26.79 0.46 -7.85
C LEU A 203 -25.98 0.71 -9.13
N ARG A 204 -25.02 1.64 -9.09
CA ARG A 204 -24.15 1.95 -10.23
C ARG A 204 -23.20 0.82 -10.60
N ALA A 205 -22.94 -0.11 -9.69
CA ALA A 205 -22.13 -1.31 -9.91
C ALA A 205 -22.97 -2.53 -10.30
N ASP A 206 -24.30 -2.38 -10.42
CA ASP A 206 -25.28 -3.46 -10.67
C ASP A 206 -25.22 -4.60 -9.63
N ARG A 207 -24.91 -4.23 -8.36
CA ARG A 207 -24.77 -5.20 -7.26
C ARG A 207 -26.01 -5.21 -6.38
N GLN A 208 -27.03 -5.94 -6.81
CA GLN A 208 -28.34 -5.99 -6.13
C GLN A 208 -28.24 -6.57 -4.71
N ASP A 209 -27.35 -7.51 -4.47
CA ASP A 209 -27.03 -8.05 -3.15
C ASP A 209 -26.56 -6.94 -2.18
N MET A 210 -25.69 -6.05 -2.65
CA MET A 210 -25.20 -4.92 -1.89
C MET A 210 -26.25 -3.85 -1.68
N VAL A 211 -27.12 -3.60 -2.68
CA VAL A 211 -28.25 -2.67 -2.54
C VAL A 211 -29.15 -3.12 -1.40
N GLN A 212 -29.51 -4.42 -1.35
CA GLN A 212 -30.33 -4.97 -0.27
C GLN A 212 -29.65 -4.87 1.10
N LEU A 213 -28.37 -5.23 1.17
CA LEU A 213 -27.56 -5.19 2.38
C LEU A 213 -27.54 -3.78 2.98
N VAL A 214 -27.23 -2.77 2.17
CA VAL A 214 -27.12 -1.38 2.65
C VAL A 214 -28.49 -0.81 2.98
N ALA A 215 -29.54 -1.07 2.16
CA ALA A 215 -30.88 -0.60 2.42
C ALA A 215 -31.43 -1.17 3.75
N GLU A 216 -31.11 -2.42 4.07
CA GLU A 216 -31.45 -3.01 5.37
C GLU A 216 -30.70 -2.32 6.52
N ALA A 217 -29.41 -2.05 6.36
CA ALA A 217 -28.61 -1.33 7.37
C ALA A 217 -29.16 0.09 7.63
N VAL A 218 -29.57 0.80 6.57
CA VAL A 218 -30.21 2.11 6.70
C VAL A 218 -31.53 2.00 7.49
N ARG A 219 -32.37 1.00 7.17
CA ARG A 219 -33.64 0.79 7.89
C ARG A 219 -33.43 0.49 9.38
N ARG A 220 -32.44 -0.32 9.72
CA ARG A 220 -32.11 -0.67 11.11
C ARG A 220 -31.67 0.55 11.95
N ARG A 221 -31.07 1.54 11.32
CA ARG A 221 -30.64 2.78 11.98
C ARG A 221 -31.75 3.84 12.11
N GLN A 222 -32.83 3.72 11.35
CA GLN A 222 -33.97 4.64 11.52
C GLN A 222 -34.67 4.27 12.82
N PRO A 223 -34.86 5.23 13.76
CA PRO A 223 -35.64 4.96 14.95
C PRO A 223 -37.07 4.55 14.52
N ASP A 224 -37.61 3.52 15.18
CA ASP A 224 -39.01 3.14 15.02
C ASP A 224 -39.85 4.42 15.16
N ARG A 225 -40.42 4.87 14.06
CA ARG A 225 -41.44 5.92 14.14
C ARG A 225 -42.66 5.27 14.82
N GLY A 226 -42.66 5.35 16.16
CA GLY A 226 -43.73 4.80 16.96
C GLY A 226 -45.09 5.17 16.33
N LYS A 227 -45.90 4.16 16.14
CA LYS A 227 -47.31 4.38 15.85
C LYS A 227 -47.89 5.09 17.07
N TRP A 228 -48.16 6.39 16.93
CA TRP A 228 -48.99 7.16 17.86
C TRP A 228 -50.43 6.79 17.65
#